data_936a71773fe3450fd8935e5d831cb295
#
_entry.id   936a71773fe3450fd8935e5d831cb295
#
_cell.length_a   1.000
_cell.length_b   1.000
_cell.length_c   1.000
_cell.angle_alpha   90.00
_cell.angle_beta   90.00
_cell.angle_gamma   90.00
#
_symmetry.space_group_name_H-M   'P 1'
#
loop_
_entity.id
_entity.type
_entity.pdbx_description
1 polymer ?
#
loop_
_entity_poly.entity_id
_entity_poly.type
_entity_poly.pdbx_seq_one_letter_code
_entity_poly.pdbx_strand_id
1 'polypeptide(L)'
;MKNIFTILTLSITVSLVAQTHEITKHNGIKMEVNFIKTANNLVYYTLPQSAEEKSISQFAISQLQEKSKTEVKTISKKITLSGKADYNKVIVLKPSQTEGLQESGIITSFLGKTKGETNQSFLDEAEKRLKQNAALKGSPFIVIVSNKPKKLKAVMYTYK
;
A
#
# COMPACT_ATOMS: atom_id res chain seq x y z
N MET A 1 59.44 36.29 4.82
CA MET A 1 58.41 35.94 5.83
C MET A 1 57.24 35.36 5.09
N LYS A 2 57.08 34.03 5.15
CA LYS A 2 56.01 33.28 4.45
C LYS A 2 54.89 33.04 5.45
N ASN A 3 53.74 33.71 5.27
CA ASN A 3 52.56 33.46 6.08
C ASN A 3 51.85 32.19 5.58
N ILE A 4 51.92 31.12 6.37
CA ILE A 4 51.19 29.90 6.14
C ILE A 4 49.80 30.11 6.73
N PHE A 5 48.80 30.30 5.87
CA PHE A 5 47.38 30.34 6.25
C PHE A 5 46.90 28.90 6.38
N THR A 6 46.85 28.38 7.61
CA THR A 6 46.28 27.09 7.88
C THR A 6 44.75 27.21 7.91
N ILE A 7 44.09 26.83 6.82
CA ILE A 7 42.63 26.72 6.78
C ILE A 7 42.23 25.45 7.51
N LEU A 8 41.77 25.62 8.75
CA LEU A 8 41.14 24.56 9.54
C LEU A 8 39.71 24.35 9.01
N THR A 9 39.55 23.42 8.08
CA THR A 9 38.22 22.94 7.61
C THR A 9 37.57 22.16 8.71
N LEU A 10 36.67 22.79 9.46
CA LEU A 10 35.81 22.17 10.46
C LEU A 10 34.75 21.34 9.72
N SER A 11 35.01 20.05 9.54
CA SER A 11 34.04 19.10 8.98
C SER A 11 32.92 18.91 10.00
N ILE A 12 31.82 19.63 9.84
CA ILE A 12 30.59 19.41 10.61
C ILE A 12 29.97 18.11 10.07
N THR A 13 30.27 17.00 10.70
CA THR A 13 29.55 15.74 10.49
C THR A 13 28.17 15.90 11.12
N VAL A 14 27.20 16.29 10.33
CA VAL A 14 25.78 16.24 10.72
C VAL A 14 25.42 14.76 10.79
N SER A 15 25.47 14.18 12.00
CA SER A 15 24.89 12.87 12.27
C SER A 15 23.38 13.01 12.08
N LEU A 16 22.87 12.64 10.89
CA LEU A 16 21.45 12.43 10.67
C LEU A 16 21.04 11.26 11.60
N VAL A 17 20.60 11.60 12.80
CA VAL A 17 19.93 10.64 13.66
C VAL A 17 18.65 10.26 12.96
N ALA A 18 18.69 9.15 12.22
CA ALA A 18 17.51 8.60 11.57
C ALA A 18 16.48 8.31 12.67
N GLN A 19 15.38 9.04 12.65
CA GLN A 19 14.29 8.85 13.62
C GLN A 19 13.71 7.46 13.43
N THR A 20 13.97 6.56 14.41
CA THR A 20 13.46 5.20 14.37
C THR A 20 11.96 5.20 14.64
N HIS A 21 11.22 4.60 13.72
CA HIS A 21 9.78 4.41 13.83
C HIS A 21 9.46 2.92 14.02
N GLU A 22 8.32 2.64 14.61
CA GLU A 22 7.72 1.31 14.65
C GLU A 22 6.49 1.29 13.74
N ILE A 23 6.50 0.41 12.73
CA ILE A 23 5.34 0.07 11.92
C ILE A 23 4.62 -1.10 12.58
N THR A 24 3.32 -0.95 12.84
CA THR A 24 2.46 -2.07 13.26
C THR A 24 1.54 -2.44 12.11
N LYS A 25 1.56 -3.70 11.67
CA LYS A 25 0.67 -4.24 10.65
C LYS A 25 -0.70 -4.62 11.23
N HIS A 26 -1.69 -4.88 10.36
CA HIS A 26 -3.05 -5.29 10.79
C HIS A 26 -3.13 -6.67 11.44
N ASN A 27 -2.09 -7.51 11.32
CA ASN A 27 -1.95 -8.79 12.02
C ASN A 27 -1.21 -8.67 13.37
N GLY A 28 -0.83 -7.44 13.78
CA GLY A 28 -0.11 -7.17 15.02
C GLY A 28 1.40 -7.27 14.92
N ILE A 29 1.95 -7.68 13.79
CA ILE A 29 3.41 -7.74 13.59
C ILE A 29 3.96 -6.31 13.62
N LYS A 30 5.02 -6.12 14.43
CA LYS A 30 5.74 -4.86 14.59
C LYS A 30 7.09 -4.93 13.88
N MET A 31 7.51 -3.83 13.30
CA MET A 31 8.75 -3.72 12.55
C MET A 31 9.40 -2.37 12.81
N GLU A 32 10.66 -2.37 13.22
CA GLU A 32 11.46 -1.16 13.37
C GLU A 32 11.98 -0.69 12.02
N VAL A 33 11.82 0.60 11.74
CA VAL A 33 12.21 1.19 10.46
C VAL A 33 12.68 2.64 10.65
N ASN A 34 13.47 3.11 9.71
CA ASN A 34 13.71 4.53 9.51
C ASN A 34 12.70 5.01 8.47
N PHE A 35 11.66 5.70 8.90
CA PHE A 35 10.61 6.23 8.02
C PHE A 35 11.18 7.33 7.12
N ILE A 36 10.84 7.28 5.83
CA ILE A 36 11.26 8.28 4.84
C ILE A 36 10.08 9.19 4.47
N LYS A 37 9.03 8.61 3.91
CA LYS A 37 7.84 9.35 3.44
C LYS A 37 6.65 8.43 3.20
N THR A 38 5.47 9.04 3.06
CA THR A 38 4.29 8.38 2.50
C THR A 38 3.93 9.03 1.18
N ALA A 39 3.82 8.25 0.11
CA ALA A 39 3.41 8.73 -1.20
C ALA A 39 2.73 7.60 -1.99
N ASN A 40 1.73 7.94 -2.81
CA ASN A 40 1.05 6.98 -3.71
C ASN A 40 0.49 5.74 -3.02
N ASN A 41 -0.06 5.88 -1.81
CA ASN A 41 -0.52 4.78 -0.95
C ASN A 41 0.58 3.79 -0.53
N LEU A 42 1.84 4.22 -0.57
CA LEU A 42 3.00 3.47 -0.09
C LEU A 42 3.69 4.24 1.04
N VAL A 43 4.20 3.51 2.01
CA VAL A 43 5.11 3.98 3.04
C VAL A 43 6.51 3.54 2.67
N TYR A 44 7.41 4.49 2.49
CA TYR A 44 8.82 4.28 2.15
C TYR A 44 9.67 4.33 3.42
N TYR A 45 10.59 3.40 3.54
CA TYR A 45 11.42 3.25 4.73
C TYR A 45 12.74 2.52 4.40
N THR A 46 13.71 2.62 5.30
CA THR A 46 14.86 1.71 5.35
C THR A 46 14.80 0.86 6.62
N LEU A 47 15.41 -0.31 6.59
CA LEU A 47 15.62 -1.08 7.83
C LEU A 47 16.77 -0.45 8.64
N PRO A 48 16.78 -0.60 9.97
CA PRO A 48 17.94 -0.24 10.77
C PRO A 48 19.20 -0.90 10.18
N GLN A 49 20.28 -0.14 10.09
CA GLN A 49 21.58 -0.59 9.54
C GLN A 49 21.57 -0.91 8.02
N SER A 50 20.52 -0.57 7.28
CA SER A 50 20.46 -0.72 5.82
C SER A 50 20.16 0.61 5.17
N ALA A 51 20.88 0.94 4.10
CA ALA A 51 20.60 2.10 3.26
C ALA A 51 19.59 1.79 2.13
N GLU A 52 19.18 0.51 1.99
CA GLU A 52 18.23 0.10 0.96
C GLU A 52 16.83 0.64 1.25
N GLU A 53 16.31 1.48 0.34
CA GLU A 53 14.94 1.98 0.41
C GLU A 53 13.96 0.86 0.05
N LYS A 54 12.98 0.63 0.94
CA LYS A 54 11.88 -0.32 0.76
C LYS A 54 10.56 0.43 0.82
N SER A 55 9.53 -0.21 0.29
CA SER A 55 8.17 0.32 0.40
C SER A 55 7.20 -0.76 0.86
N ILE A 56 6.11 -0.36 1.49
CA ILE A 56 5.02 -1.22 1.90
C ILE A 56 3.70 -0.48 1.67
N SER A 57 2.66 -1.20 1.29
CA SER A 57 1.32 -0.64 1.13
C SER A 57 0.86 0.03 2.42
N GLN A 58 0.37 1.26 2.35
CA GLN A 58 -0.25 1.90 3.52
C GLN A 58 -1.43 1.07 4.06
N PHE A 59 -2.11 0.32 3.20
CA PHE A 59 -3.25 -0.52 3.59
C PHE A 59 -2.81 -1.76 4.38
N ALA A 60 -1.54 -2.16 4.33
CA ALA A 60 -0.99 -3.24 5.15
C ALA A 60 -0.64 -2.79 6.58
N ILE A 61 -0.58 -1.47 6.81
CA ILE A 61 -0.14 -0.86 8.05
C ILE A 61 -1.34 -0.34 8.82
N SER A 62 -1.47 -0.73 10.09
CA SER A 62 -2.44 -0.14 11.02
C SER A 62 -1.93 1.16 11.62
N GLN A 63 -0.68 1.16 12.09
CA GLN A 63 -0.10 2.27 12.86
C GLN A 63 1.36 2.50 12.51
N LEU A 64 1.78 3.75 12.65
CA LEU A 64 3.17 4.20 12.60
C LEU A 64 3.43 5.03 13.86
N GLN A 65 4.44 4.67 14.63
CA GLN A 65 4.83 5.37 15.85
C GLN A 65 6.30 5.78 15.76
N GLU A 66 6.60 7.03 16.04
CA GLU A 66 7.96 7.50 16.28
C GLU A 66 8.40 7.08 17.68
N LYS A 67 9.51 6.35 17.81
CA LYS A 67 9.95 5.81 19.14
C LYS A 67 10.26 6.88 20.18
N SER A 68 10.65 8.08 19.73
CA SER A 68 10.90 9.23 20.61
C SER A 68 9.63 9.90 21.12
N LYS A 69 8.46 9.57 20.54
CA LYS A 69 7.18 10.18 20.87
C LYS A 69 6.16 9.14 21.33
N THR A 70 5.30 9.55 22.25
CA THR A 70 4.18 8.72 22.72
C THR A 70 3.03 8.68 21.71
N GLU A 71 3.02 9.60 20.74
CA GLU A 71 1.94 9.72 19.76
C GLU A 71 1.98 8.60 18.73
N VAL A 72 0.85 7.90 18.58
CA VAL A 72 0.64 6.83 17.60
C VAL A 72 -0.21 7.34 16.46
N LYS A 73 0.33 7.35 15.25
CA LYS A 73 -0.39 7.73 14.05
C LYS A 73 -1.08 6.52 13.42
N THR A 74 -2.41 6.53 13.35
CA THR A 74 -3.16 5.54 12.56
C THR A 74 -2.94 5.79 11.07
N ILE A 75 -2.45 4.78 10.34
CA ILE A 75 -2.19 4.85 8.89
C ILE A 75 -3.40 4.37 8.12
N SER A 76 -3.93 3.19 8.45
CA SER A 76 -5.16 2.71 7.84
C SER A 76 -6.01 1.94 8.85
N LYS A 77 -7.32 1.90 8.59
CA LYS A 77 -8.26 1.05 9.35
C LYS A 77 -8.40 -0.30 8.64
N LYS A 78 -8.52 -1.37 9.42
CA LYS A 78 -8.78 -2.71 8.85
C LYS A 78 -10.17 -2.73 8.20
N ILE A 79 -10.22 -3.15 6.94
CA ILE A 79 -11.47 -3.32 6.20
C ILE A 79 -12.03 -4.70 6.52
N THR A 80 -13.23 -4.75 7.08
CA THR A 80 -13.97 -5.98 7.31
C THR A 80 -15.11 -6.06 6.31
N LEU A 81 -15.23 -7.21 5.64
CA LEU A 81 -16.26 -7.49 4.65
C LEU A 81 -17.18 -8.59 5.18
N SER A 82 -18.48 -8.33 5.17
CA SER A 82 -19.52 -9.27 5.64
C SER A 82 -20.18 -10.03 4.49
N GLY A 83 -19.89 -9.66 3.25
CA GLY A 83 -20.44 -10.32 2.06
C GLY A 83 -20.52 -9.38 0.86
N LYS A 84 -21.26 -9.82 -0.17
CA LYS A 84 -21.34 -9.15 -1.48
C LYS A 84 -21.79 -7.69 -1.42
N ALA A 85 -22.63 -7.32 -0.44
CA ALA A 85 -23.13 -5.95 -0.27
C ALA A 85 -22.03 -4.95 0.08
N ASP A 86 -20.94 -5.42 0.68
CA ASP A 86 -19.80 -4.59 1.08
C ASP A 86 -18.83 -4.25 -0.08
N TYR A 87 -19.21 -4.49 -1.34
CA TYR A 87 -18.35 -4.28 -2.49
C TYR A 87 -17.78 -2.86 -2.61
N ASN A 88 -18.49 -1.85 -2.10
CA ASN A 88 -18.01 -0.47 -2.06
C ASN A 88 -16.78 -0.27 -1.17
N LYS A 89 -16.55 -1.17 -0.20
CA LYS A 89 -15.37 -1.16 0.68
C LYS A 89 -14.15 -1.78 0.00
N VAL A 90 -14.33 -2.51 -1.11
CA VAL A 90 -13.22 -3.12 -1.85
C VAL A 90 -12.46 -2.06 -2.62
N ILE A 91 -11.16 -2.00 -2.39
CA ILE A 91 -10.26 -1.01 -2.99
C ILE A 91 -9.54 -1.63 -4.20
N VAL A 92 -9.54 -0.91 -5.33
CA VAL A 92 -8.73 -1.25 -6.49
C VAL A 92 -7.35 -0.64 -6.32
N LEU A 93 -6.34 -1.50 -6.29
CA LEU A 93 -4.93 -1.12 -6.13
C LEU A 93 -4.20 -1.17 -7.47
N LYS A 94 -3.12 -0.38 -7.59
CA LYS A 94 -2.10 -0.58 -8.62
C LYS A 94 -1.21 -1.76 -8.24
N PRO A 95 -0.58 -2.47 -9.20
CA PRO A 95 0.35 -3.57 -8.88
C PRO A 95 1.45 -3.20 -7.88
N SER A 96 2.00 -1.98 -7.98
CA SER A 96 3.03 -1.47 -7.06
C SER A 96 2.54 -1.25 -5.62
N GLN A 97 1.24 -1.27 -5.37
CA GLN A 97 0.64 -0.98 -4.06
C GLN A 97 0.28 -2.25 -3.26
N THR A 98 0.76 -3.41 -3.67
CA THR A 98 0.40 -4.70 -3.05
C THR A 98 1.45 -5.21 -2.05
N GLU A 99 2.61 -4.54 -1.96
CA GLU A 99 3.69 -4.96 -1.05
C GLU A 99 3.19 -4.98 0.41
N GLY A 100 3.47 -6.09 1.10
CA GLY A 100 2.98 -6.32 2.47
C GLY A 100 1.57 -6.86 2.58
N LEU A 101 0.83 -7.01 1.46
CA LEU A 101 -0.43 -7.74 1.38
C LEU A 101 -0.17 -9.16 0.86
N GLN A 102 -1.13 -10.05 1.06
CA GLN A 102 -1.07 -11.44 0.61
C GLN A 102 -2.04 -11.67 -0.54
N GLU A 103 -1.56 -12.24 -1.64
CA GLU A 103 -2.44 -12.72 -2.71
C GLU A 103 -3.36 -13.82 -2.19
N SER A 104 -4.67 -13.69 -2.48
CA SER A 104 -5.71 -14.62 -2.03
C SER A 104 -6.43 -15.33 -3.17
N GLY A 105 -6.01 -15.09 -4.42
CA GLY A 105 -6.51 -15.79 -5.59
C GLY A 105 -6.95 -14.84 -6.72
N ILE A 106 -7.60 -15.40 -7.71
CA ILE A 106 -8.00 -14.70 -8.93
C ILE A 106 -9.51 -14.76 -9.09
N ILE A 107 -10.09 -13.66 -9.57
CA ILE A 107 -11.50 -13.56 -9.95
C ILE A 107 -11.63 -13.03 -11.37
N THR A 108 -12.73 -13.40 -12.01
CA THR A 108 -13.10 -12.93 -13.34
C THR A 108 -14.51 -12.40 -13.33
N SER A 109 -14.77 -11.42 -14.19
CA SER A 109 -16.13 -10.97 -14.50
C SER A 109 -16.41 -11.19 -15.98
N PHE A 110 -17.49 -11.91 -16.26
CA PHE A 110 -18.02 -12.09 -17.61
C PHE A 110 -19.29 -11.27 -17.72
N LEU A 111 -19.29 -10.36 -18.67
CA LEU A 111 -20.47 -9.55 -19.04
C LEU A 111 -20.65 -9.59 -20.53
N GLY A 112 -21.88 -9.86 -20.98
CA GLY A 112 -22.32 -9.57 -22.34
C GLY A 112 -22.66 -8.09 -22.41
N LYS A 113 -22.15 -7.38 -23.42
CA LYS A 113 -22.56 -5.99 -23.69
C LYS A 113 -23.99 -5.98 -24.20
N THR A 114 -24.86 -5.18 -23.58
CA THR A 114 -26.23 -5.00 -24.02
C THR A 114 -26.31 -3.95 -25.16
N LYS A 115 -27.34 -4.05 -26.00
CA LYS A 115 -27.54 -3.10 -27.11
C LYS A 115 -27.75 -1.69 -26.54
N GLY A 116 -26.94 -0.74 -27.00
CA GLY A 116 -26.98 0.66 -26.52
C GLY A 116 -26.08 0.97 -25.31
N GLU A 117 -25.42 -0.02 -24.73
CA GLU A 117 -24.50 0.18 -23.62
C GLU A 117 -23.18 0.81 -24.09
N THR A 118 -22.72 1.85 -23.38
CA THR A 118 -21.41 2.46 -23.65
C THR A 118 -20.27 1.56 -23.16
N ASN A 119 -19.06 1.75 -23.69
CA ASN A 119 -17.90 1.01 -23.21
C ASN A 119 -17.61 1.33 -21.74
N GLN A 120 -17.83 2.57 -21.30
CA GLN A 120 -17.56 2.98 -19.93
C GLN A 120 -18.54 2.31 -18.96
N SER A 121 -19.86 2.38 -19.22
CA SER A 121 -20.86 1.74 -18.34
C SER A 121 -20.66 0.22 -18.25
N PHE A 122 -20.22 -0.41 -19.33
CA PHE A 122 -19.86 -1.81 -19.35
C PHE A 122 -18.66 -2.11 -18.46
N LEU A 123 -17.60 -1.29 -18.49
CA LEU A 123 -16.42 -1.46 -17.65
C LEU A 123 -16.74 -1.23 -16.17
N ASP A 124 -17.55 -0.21 -15.87
CA ASP A 124 -17.98 0.11 -14.49
C ASP A 124 -18.80 -1.04 -13.87
N GLU A 125 -19.71 -1.63 -14.63
CA GLU A 125 -20.50 -2.79 -14.15
C GLU A 125 -19.62 -4.03 -14.00
N ALA A 126 -18.65 -4.24 -14.89
CA ALA A 126 -17.71 -5.34 -14.79
C ALA A 126 -16.77 -5.19 -13.58
N GLU A 127 -16.28 -3.97 -13.29
CA GLU A 127 -15.50 -3.68 -12.07
C GLU A 127 -16.34 -3.89 -10.83
N LYS A 128 -17.59 -3.40 -10.80
CA LYS A 128 -18.51 -3.61 -9.69
C LYS A 128 -18.70 -5.10 -9.40
N ARG A 129 -18.86 -5.96 -10.43
CA ARG A 129 -18.94 -7.42 -10.25
C ARG A 129 -17.66 -8.01 -9.69
N LEU A 130 -16.48 -7.56 -10.14
CA LEU A 130 -15.21 -7.98 -9.55
C LEU A 130 -15.16 -7.64 -8.06
N LYS A 131 -15.51 -6.39 -7.69
CA LYS A 131 -15.58 -5.97 -6.29
C LYS A 131 -16.59 -6.82 -5.48
N GLN A 132 -17.75 -7.12 -6.05
CA GLN A 132 -18.76 -7.98 -5.40
C GLN A 132 -18.22 -9.39 -5.15
N ASN A 133 -17.50 -9.96 -6.11
CA ASN A 133 -16.89 -11.28 -5.99
C ASN A 133 -15.75 -11.28 -4.96
N ALA A 134 -14.95 -10.22 -4.93
CA ALA A 134 -13.89 -10.04 -3.94
C ALA A 134 -14.48 -9.90 -2.52
N ALA A 135 -15.54 -9.09 -2.37
CA ALA A 135 -16.24 -8.90 -1.09
C ALA A 135 -16.84 -10.21 -0.57
N LEU A 136 -17.45 -11.01 -1.45
CA LEU A 136 -17.99 -12.32 -1.09
C LEU A 136 -16.90 -13.29 -0.61
N LYS A 137 -15.67 -13.15 -1.13
CA LYS A 137 -14.50 -13.95 -0.73
C LYS A 137 -13.70 -13.34 0.43
N GLY A 138 -14.17 -12.24 1.02
CA GLY A 138 -13.50 -11.57 2.14
C GLY A 138 -12.19 -10.88 1.76
N SER A 139 -11.96 -10.59 0.48
CA SER A 139 -10.73 -9.95 -0.01
C SER A 139 -10.96 -8.44 -0.21
N PRO A 140 -10.40 -7.59 0.67
CA PRO A 140 -10.68 -6.15 0.62
C PRO A 140 -9.92 -5.40 -0.47
N PHE A 141 -8.99 -6.04 -1.17
CA PHE A 141 -8.20 -5.39 -2.22
C PHE A 141 -8.18 -6.23 -3.48
N ILE A 142 -8.20 -5.55 -4.63
CA ILE A 142 -8.05 -6.18 -5.94
C ILE A 142 -7.09 -5.38 -6.82
N VAL A 143 -6.36 -6.08 -7.69
CA VAL A 143 -5.59 -5.50 -8.79
C VAL A 143 -6.19 -6.00 -10.09
N ILE A 144 -6.69 -5.11 -10.93
CA ILE A 144 -7.22 -5.45 -12.25
C ILE A 144 -6.03 -5.71 -13.18
N VAL A 145 -5.89 -6.96 -13.65
CA VAL A 145 -4.78 -7.40 -14.50
C VAL A 145 -5.17 -7.55 -15.96
N SER A 146 -6.46 -7.55 -16.26
CA SER A 146 -6.98 -7.54 -17.63
C SER A 146 -8.27 -6.72 -17.67
N ASN A 147 -8.29 -5.75 -18.56
CA ASN A 147 -9.44 -4.90 -18.84
C ASN A 147 -10.09 -5.21 -20.22
N LYS A 148 -9.87 -6.42 -20.74
CA LYS A 148 -10.54 -6.83 -21.99
C LYS A 148 -12.05 -6.80 -21.76
N PRO A 149 -12.84 -6.09 -22.61
CA PRO A 149 -14.26 -5.82 -22.36
C PRO A 149 -15.11 -7.05 -22.01
N LYS A 150 -14.84 -8.20 -22.61
CA LYS A 150 -15.62 -9.43 -22.37
C LYS A 150 -15.08 -10.30 -21.23
N LYS A 151 -13.92 -9.96 -20.65
CA LYS A 151 -13.24 -10.78 -19.63
C LYS A 151 -12.33 -9.92 -18.76
N LEU A 152 -12.91 -9.19 -17.82
CA LEU A 152 -12.13 -8.56 -16.79
C LEU A 152 -11.57 -9.64 -15.83
N LYS A 153 -10.30 -9.48 -15.46
CA LYS A 153 -9.62 -10.37 -14.53
C LYS A 153 -8.93 -9.53 -13.46
N ALA A 154 -9.08 -9.93 -12.22
CA ALA A 154 -8.39 -9.29 -11.10
C ALA A 154 -7.75 -10.34 -10.19
N VAL A 155 -6.61 -9.97 -9.61
CA VAL A 155 -5.96 -10.68 -8.51
C VAL A 155 -6.48 -10.07 -7.22
N MET A 156 -6.88 -10.91 -6.28
CA MET A 156 -7.36 -10.52 -4.96
C MET A 156 -6.22 -10.50 -3.95
N TYR A 157 -6.28 -9.56 -3.02
CA TYR A 157 -5.34 -9.44 -1.92
C TYR A 157 -6.05 -9.27 -0.59
N THR A 158 -5.43 -9.78 0.45
CA THR A 158 -5.89 -9.65 1.84
C THR A 158 -4.74 -9.25 2.75
N TYR A 159 -5.02 -9.04 4.02
CA TYR A 159 -4.00 -8.78 5.02
C TYR A 159 -3.12 -10.03 5.23
N LYS A 160 -1.81 -9.79 5.31
CA LYS A 160 -0.81 -10.83 5.57
C LYS A 160 -0.67 -11.05 7.05
#